data_5c195308c7da373f14657e7f075a33b2
#
_entry.id   5c195308c7da373f14657e7f075a33b2
#
_cell.length_a   1.000
_cell.length_b   1.000
_cell.length_c   1.000
_cell.angle_alpha   90.00
_cell.angle_beta   90.00
_cell.angle_gamma   90.00
#
_symmetry.space_group_name_H-M   'P 1'
#
loop_
_entity.id
_entity.type
_entity.pdbx_description
1 polymer ?
#
loop_
_entity_poly.entity_id
_entity_poly.type
_entity_poly.pdbx_seq_one_letter_code
_entity_poly.pdbx_strand_id
1 'polypeptide(L)'
;MREKSWPKGSLFFLLFVLFLLFLLLLNAPVAMDGVRHGLSLVCETLLPSLFPFLVFSELLVRLDAGRLFSVVLGKPCRFLFGLSDAGTAAYFLGVLCGFPVGTVCALTLYRKNEISKEELTRLCLFGGNPSSGFLIGAVGEGLFGNRNAGIFLFFSLLLSNAVIGILLHLAGGTPPSKGKMTHRGGNVNAGDLTASVKNAFFTFLTVAAFVLFFSGITGCFTALCTRLKLSENLLVTLCGMLEMTAGISAAVTAFPPFIAFLFCAFFAGFGGLSVALQLFAVLEEEKIRMSAYLLAKFGAGGLSLLSARLYLFWRQPFLSSDQSAFASFGATPILLGVGILLCALSLFAFFKRKSAA
;
A
#
# COMPACT_ATOMS: atom_id res chain seq x y z
N MET A 1 -39.33 20.93 17.85
CA MET A 1 -38.20 20.01 17.83
C MET A 1 -37.88 19.65 16.37
N ARG A 2 -36.78 20.19 15.79
CA ARG A 2 -36.36 19.78 14.43
C ARG A 2 -35.74 18.39 14.56
N GLU A 3 -36.37 17.38 13.96
CA GLU A 3 -35.76 16.08 13.77
C GLU A 3 -34.44 16.26 13.01
N LYS A 4 -33.33 16.00 13.71
CA LYS A 4 -32.00 15.95 13.10
C LYS A 4 -31.95 14.65 12.28
N SER A 5 -32.38 14.73 11.02
CA SER A 5 -32.21 13.63 10.07
C SER A 5 -30.70 13.36 9.92
N TRP A 6 -30.30 12.13 10.20
CA TRP A 6 -28.90 11.71 10.03
C TRP A 6 -28.52 11.89 8.54
N PRO A 7 -27.34 12.47 8.23
CA PRO A 7 -26.85 12.49 6.86
C PRO A 7 -26.84 11.05 6.31
N LYS A 8 -27.35 10.86 5.10
CA LYS A 8 -27.48 9.51 4.50
C LYS A 8 -26.18 8.69 4.56
N GLY A 9 -25.01 9.33 4.42
CA GLY A 9 -23.69 8.68 4.55
C GLY A 9 -23.39 8.19 5.99
N SER A 10 -23.79 8.97 7.01
CA SER A 10 -23.58 8.59 8.42
C SER A 10 -24.45 7.40 8.82
N LEU A 11 -25.66 7.32 8.33
CA LEU A 11 -26.56 6.18 8.58
C LEU A 11 -26.01 4.89 7.92
N PHE A 12 -25.57 5.00 6.67
CA PHE A 12 -24.95 3.85 5.98
C PHE A 12 -23.70 3.35 6.73
N PHE A 13 -22.84 4.27 7.16
CA PHE A 13 -21.63 3.92 7.92
C PHE A 13 -21.98 3.27 9.27
N LEU A 14 -22.98 3.81 9.98
CA LEU A 14 -23.46 3.22 11.23
C LEU A 14 -23.98 1.78 11.02
N LEU A 15 -24.82 1.56 10.00
CA LEU A 15 -25.33 0.23 9.68
C LEU A 15 -24.18 -0.74 9.31
N PHE A 16 -23.18 -0.26 8.59
CA PHE A 16 -21.99 -1.06 8.26
C PHE A 16 -21.21 -1.45 9.51
N VAL A 17 -20.98 -0.53 10.44
CA VAL A 17 -20.30 -0.81 11.71
C VAL A 17 -21.10 -1.79 12.57
N LEU A 18 -22.42 -1.61 12.65
CA LEU A 18 -23.31 -2.54 13.36
C LEU A 18 -23.30 -3.93 12.72
N PHE A 19 -23.26 -4.02 11.41
CA PHE A 19 -23.13 -5.29 10.68
C PHE A 19 -21.80 -5.99 11.02
N LEU A 20 -20.67 -5.26 11.01
CA LEU A 20 -19.37 -5.83 11.39
C LEU A 20 -19.36 -6.29 12.85
N LEU A 21 -19.92 -5.50 13.77
CA LEU A 21 -20.04 -5.86 15.19
C LEU A 21 -20.89 -7.13 15.35
N PHE A 22 -22.03 -7.21 14.68
CA PHE A 22 -22.88 -8.38 14.69
C PHE A 22 -22.18 -9.62 14.12
N LEU A 23 -21.44 -9.46 13.02
CA LEU A 23 -20.62 -10.52 12.43
C LEU A 23 -19.58 -11.06 13.40
N LEU A 24 -18.88 -10.16 14.10
CA LEU A 24 -17.89 -10.50 15.14
C LEU A 24 -18.55 -11.25 16.32
N LEU A 25 -19.70 -10.78 16.81
CA LEU A 25 -20.42 -11.41 17.93
C LEU A 25 -20.94 -12.82 17.57
N LEU A 26 -21.49 -12.99 16.38
CA LEU A 26 -21.97 -14.30 15.91
C LEU A 26 -20.86 -15.31 15.68
N ASN A 27 -19.65 -14.85 15.38
CA ASN A 27 -18.49 -15.70 15.07
C ASN A 27 -17.32 -15.43 16.03
N ALA A 28 -17.61 -15.09 17.29
CA ALA A 28 -16.59 -14.67 18.27
C ALA A 28 -15.38 -15.65 18.39
N PRO A 29 -15.54 -16.98 18.43
CA PRO A 29 -14.40 -17.90 18.46
C PRO A 29 -13.51 -17.76 17.21
N VAL A 30 -14.11 -17.66 16.02
CA VAL A 30 -13.38 -17.50 14.75
C VAL A 30 -12.69 -16.13 14.67
N ALA A 31 -13.37 -15.08 15.15
CA ALA A 31 -12.75 -13.75 15.25
C ALA A 31 -11.52 -13.77 16.16
N MET A 32 -11.61 -14.44 17.31
CA MET A 32 -10.48 -14.60 18.25
C MET A 32 -9.33 -15.37 17.61
N ASP A 33 -9.60 -16.44 16.89
CA ASP A 33 -8.57 -17.20 16.17
C ASP A 33 -7.93 -16.36 15.04
N GLY A 34 -8.74 -15.58 14.32
CA GLY A 34 -8.23 -14.60 13.36
C GLY A 34 -7.29 -13.58 14.01
N VAL A 35 -7.67 -13.02 15.17
CA VAL A 35 -6.81 -12.07 15.92
C VAL A 35 -5.54 -12.77 16.42
N ARG A 36 -5.61 -14.02 16.91
CA ARG A 36 -4.41 -14.79 17.30
C ARG A 36 -3.47 -15.01 16.14
N HIS A 37 -4.00 -15.37 14.96
CA HIS A 37 -3.20 -15.48 13.74
C HIS A 37 -2.55 -14.13 13.37
N GLY A 38 -3.32 -13.04 13.42
CA GLY A 38 -2.81 -11.69 13.22
C GLY A 38 -1.70 -11.31 14.21
N LEU A 39 -1.83 -11.70 15.47
CA LEU A 39 -0.82 -11.47 16.50
C LEU A 39 0.48 -12.23 16.21
N SER A 40 0.40 -13.52 15.84
CA SER A 40 1.56 -14.30 15.40
C SER A 40 2.26 -13.61 14.21
N LEU A 41 1.50 -13.19 13.19
CA LEU A 41 2.02 -12.45 12.05
C LEU A 41 2.71 -11.14 12.46
N VAL A 42 2.12 -10.38 13.38
CA VAL A 42 2.71 -9.15 13.90
C VAL A 42 4.01 -9.43 14.65
N CYS A 43 4.03 -10.40 15.56
CA CYS A 43 5.18 -10.67 16.43
C CYS A 43 6.31 -11.40 15.70
N GLU A 44 5.98 -12.38 14.85
CA GLU A 44 6.96 -13.28 14.23
C GLU A 44 7.48 -12.76 12.89
N THR A 45 6.66 -11.97 12.18
CA THR A 45 7.01 -11.51 10.82
C THR A 45 7.18 -9.99 10.75
N LEU A 46 6.16 -9.21 11.17
CA LEU A 46 6.18 -7.77 10.96
C LEU A 46 7.11 -7.05 11.93
N LEU A 47 7.13 -7.42 13.18
CA LEU A 47 8.00 -6.78 14.17
C LEU A 47 9.49 -6.91 13.80
N PRO A 48 10.05 -8.11 13.55
CA PRO A 48 11.47 -8.23 13.21
C PRO A 48 11.80 -7.63 11.84
N SER A 49 10.89 -7.66 10.88
CA SER A 49 11.15 -7.16 9.52
C SER A 49 10.89 -5.67 9.35
N LEU A 50 9.92 -5.07 10.06
CA LEU A 50 9.53 -3.67 9.87
C LEU A 50 10.14 -2.73 10.89
N PHE A 51 10.17 -3.10 12.17
CA PHE A 51 10.52 -2.17 13.25
C PHE A 51 11.93 -1.59 13.11
N PRO A 52 13.00 -2.37 12.82
CA PRO A 52 14.33 -1.80 12.59
C PRO A 52 14.34 -0.81 11.42
N PHE A 53 13.63 -1.13 10.33
CA PHE A 53 13.52 -0.24 9.18
C PHE A 53 12.79 1.07 9.53
N LEU A 54 11.73 1.02 10.33
CA LEU A 54 11.02 2.22 10.79
C LEU A 54 11.94 3.11 11.63
N VAL A 55 12.77 2.54 12.51
CA VAL A 55 13.74 3.31 13.31
C VAL A 55 14.74 4.04 12.41
N PHE A 56 15.37 3.31 11.46
CA PHE A 56 16.29 3.93 10.50
C PHE A 56 15.60 4.97 9.63
N SER A 57 14.36 4.75 9.27
CA SER A 57 13.55 5.68 8.51
C SER A 57 13.34 7.00 9.23
N GLU A 58 12.96 6.93 10.49
CA GLU A 58 12.80 8.11 11.35
C GLU A 58 14.13 8.87 11.51
N LEU A 59 15.26 8.15 11.63
CA LEU A 59 16.57 8.75 11.66
C LEU A 59 16.91 9.45 10.34
N LEU A 60 16.64 8.83 9.19
CA LEU A 60 16.86 9.43 7.87
C LEU A 60 16.05 10.72 7.68
N VAL A 61 14.80 10.73 8.17
CA VAL A 61 13.95 11.93 8.15
C VAL A 61 14.55 13.04 9.01
N ARG A 62 15.05 12.72 10.23
CA ARG A 62 15.67 13.69 11.14
C ARG A 62 17.00 14.23 10.62
N LEU A 63 17.78 13.38 9.96
CA LEU A 63 19.05 13.72 9.29
C LEU A 63 18.85 14.54 8.00
N ASP A 64 17.61 14.83 7.61
CA ASP A 64 17.29 15.50 6.34
C ASP A 64 17.89 14.78 5.11
N ALA A 65 17.99 13.43 5.21
CA ALA A 65 18.60 12.59 4.17
C ALA A 65 17.82 12.67 2.84
N GLY A 66 16.55 13.06 2.88
CA GLY A 66 15.74 13.34 1.70
C GLY A 66 16.37 14.35 0.76
N ARG A 67 17.14 15.31 1.30
CA ARG A 67 17.87 16.29 0.51
C ARG A 67 18.95 15.67 -0.38
N LEU A 68 19.65 14.65 0.12
CA LEU A 68 20.64 13.94 -0.69
C LEU A 68 19.98 13.34 -1.95
N PHE A 69 18.79 12.77 -1.79
CA PHE A 69 18.02 12.23 -2.91
C PHE A 69 17.55 13.33 -3.87
N SER A 70 17.12 14.48 -3.35
CA SER A 70 16.68 15.59 -4.21
C SER A 70 17.83 16.19 -5.04
N VAL A 71 19.03 16.25 -4.51
CA VAL A 71 20.21 16.72 -5.26
C VAL A 71 20.52 15.81 -6.44
N VAL A 72 20.46 14.49 -6.25
CA VAL A 72 20.80 13.49 -7.28
C VAL A 72 19.63 13.25 -8.23
N LEU A 73 18.41 13.10 -7.71
CA LEU A 73 17.25 12.61 -8.42
C LEU A 73 16.15 13.68 -8.65
N GLY A 74 16.36 14.91 -8.19
CA GLY A 74 15.39 15.99 -8.31
C GLY A 74 15.02 16.32 -9.76
N LYS A 75 16.03 16.39 -10.67
CA LYS A 75 15.77 16.64 -12.10
C LYS A 75 14.94 15.54 -12.76
N PRO A 76 15.30 14.23 -12.67
CA PRO A 76 14.45 13.13 -13.15
C PRO A 76 13.04 13.14 -12.56
N CYS A 77 12.89 13.32 -11.24
CA CYS A 77 11.59 13.32 -10.59
C CYS A 77 10.72 14.51 -10.99
N ARG A 78 11.33 15.66 -11.22
CA ARG A 78 10.62 16.84 -11.76
C ARG A 78 10.11 16.58 -13.17
N PHE A 79 10.91 15.96 -14.02
CA PHE A 79 10.53 15.64 -15.39
C PHE A 79 9.47 14.54 -15.46
N LEU A 80 9.64 13.44 -14.71
CA LEU A 80 8.77 12.27 -14.79
C LEU A 80 7.47 12.44 -13.99
N PHE A 81 7.56 13.02 -12.81
CA PHE A 81 6.45 13.05 -11.84
C PHE A 81 5.95 14.46 -11.53
N GLY A 82 6.62 15.50 -12.04
CA GLY A 82 6.32 16.89 -11.70
C GLY A 82 6.50 17.21 -10.21
N LEU A 83 7.50 16.59 -9.55
CA LEU A 83 7.80 16.82 -8.15
C LEU A 83 8.80 17.95 -7.98
N SER A 84 8.64 18.73 -6.90
CA SER A 84 9.66 19.64 -6.39
C SER A 84 10.81 18.86 -5.75
N ASP A 85 11.89 19.56 -5.37
CA ASP A 85 13.00 18.92 -4.65
C ASP A 85 12.56 18.39 -3.29
N ALA A 86 11.66 19.10 -2.59
CA ALA A 86 11.04 18.66 -1.34
C ALA A 86 10.13 17.43 -1.56
N GLY A 87 9.30 17.43 -2.60
CA GLY A 87 8.48 16.28 -2.96
C GLY A 87 9.29 15.07 -3.37
N THR A 88 10.43 15.26 -4.07
CA THR A 88 11.38 14.20 -4.39
C THR A 88 11.95 13.56 -3.13
N ALA A 89 12.32 14.37 -2.13
CA ALA A 89 12.78 13.88 -0.84
C ALA A 89 11.74 13.00 -0.14
N ALA A 90 10.48 13.47 -0.07
CA ALA A 90 9.37 12.70 0.52
C ALA A 90 9.11 11.39 -0.24
N TYR A 91 9.16 11.42 -1.58
CA TYR A 91 8.97 10.22 -2.41
C TYR A 91 10.01 9.14 -2.10
N PHE A 92 11.30 9.49 -2.10
CA PHE A 92 12.36 8.51 -1.84
C PHE A 92 12.38 8.00 -0.41
N LEU A 93 12.07 8.86 0.57
CA LEU A 93 11.84 8.40 1.93
C LEU A 93 10.67 7.42 2.00
N GLY A 94 9.57 7.68 1.28
CA GLY A 94 8.46 6.74 1.16
C GLY A 94 8.83 5.41 0.50
N VAL A 95 9.69 5.43 -0.53
CA VAL A 95 10.19 4.22 -1.20
C VAL A 95 11.04 3.37 -0.25
N LEU A 96 11.93 3.99 0.52
CA LEU A 96 12.83 3.28 1.44
C LEU A 96 12.09 2.75 2.66
N CYS A 97 11.23 3.60 3.23
CA CYS A 97 10.64 3.43 4.54
C CYS A 97 9.26 2.75 4.48
N GLY A 98 8.64 2.82 3.32
CA GLY A 98 7.27 2.35 3.14
C GLY A 98 6.21 3.29 3.71
N PHE A 99 4.95 2.84 3.67
CA PHE A 99 3.89 3.57 4.33
C PHE A 99 3.84 3.22 5.84
N PRO A 100 3.38 4.15 6.69
CA PRO A 100 2.84 5.47 6.38
C PRO A 100 3.91 6.58 6.27
N VAL A 101 5.22 6.27 6.43
CA VAL A 101 6.30 7.26 6.58
C VAL A 101 6.35 8.25 5.41
N GLY A 102 6.28 7.79 4.17
CA GLY A 102 6.28 8.67 2.99
C GLY A 102 5.14 9.69 3.03
N THR A 103 3.94 9.27 3.45
CA THR A 103 2.77 10.17 3.59
C THR A 103 2.96 11.16 4.71
N VAL A 104 3.49 10.74 5.86
CA VAL A 104 3.80 11.64 7.00
C VAL A 104 4.81 12.69 6.58
N CYS A 105 5.87 12.30 5.84
CA CYS A 105 6.86 13.25 5.30
C CYS A 105 6.20 14.25 4.36
N ALA A 106 5.42 13.78 3.38
CA ALA A 106 4.73 14.66 2.42
C ALA A 106 3.76 15.62 3.12
N LEU A 107 2.97 15.15 4.09
CA LEU A 107 2.07 15.97 4.89
C LEU A 107 2.83 17.04 5.70
N THR A 108 3.95 16.66 6.30
CA THR A 108 4.80 17.59 7.06
C THR A 108 5.34 18.71 6.16
N LEU A 109 5.79 18.37 4.94
CA LEU A 109 6.28 19.36 3.96
C LEU A 109 5.14 20.26 3.47
N TYR A 110 3.96 19.71 3.27
CA TYR A 110 2.78 20.48 2.90
C TYR A 110 2.38 21.48 4.01
N ARG A 111 2.31 21.05 5.27
CA ARG A 111 2.03 21.92 6.42
C ARG A 111 3.06 23.03 6.62
N LYS A 112 4.29 22.82 6.13
CA LYS A 112 5.35 23.84 6.08
C LYS A 112 5.32 24.72 4.82
N ASN A 113 4.35 24.55 3.93
CA ASN A 113 4.26 25.21 2.62
C ASN A 113 5.48 24.97 1.70
N GLU A 114 6.17 23.85 1.88
CA GLU A 114 7.31 23.44 1.03
C GLU A 114 6.86 22.69 -0.22
N ILE A 115 5.68 22.06 -0.19
CA ILE A 115 5.03 21.44 -1.35
C ILE A 115 3.58 21.92 -1.46
N SER A 116 3.01 21.85 -2.67
CA SER A 116 1.61 22.21 -2.91
C SER A 116 0.65 21.07 -2.53
N LYS A 117 -0.66 21.38 -2.43
CA LYS A 117 -1.69 20.37 -2.17
C LYS A 117 -1.81 19.35 -3.29
N GLU A 118 -1.62 19.78 -4.53
CA GLU A 118 -1.62 18.91 -5.70
C GLU A 118 -0.44 17.94 -5.66
N GLU A 119 0.73 18.42 -5.22
CA GLU A 119 1.92 17.60 -5.04
C GLU A 119 1.76 16.59 -3.91
N LEU A 120 1.22 17.01 -2.75
CA LEU A 120 0.82 16.12 -1.66
C LEU A 120 -0.13 15.04 -2.17
N THR A 121 -1.19 15.43 -2.91
CA THR A 121 -2.18 14.49 -3.45
C THR A 121 -1.51 13.47 -4.36
N ARG A 122 -0.63 13.89 -5.28
CA ARG A 122 0.11 12.98 -6.16
C ARG A 122 0.98 12.02 -5.36
N LEU A 123 1.77 12.52 -4.41
CA LEU A 123 2.61 11.70 -3.55
C LEU A 123 1.80 10.64 -2.78
N CYS A 124 0.62 10.98 -2.28
CA CYS A 124 -0.26 10.02 -1.64
C CYS A 124 -0.76 8.94 -2.62
N LEU A 125 -1.05 9.30 -3.89
CA LEU A 125 -1.59 8.37 -4.87
C LEU A 125 -0.56 7.34 -5.36
N PHE A 126 0.71 7.74 -5.58
CA PHE A 126 1.72 6.84 -6.14
C PHE A 126 2.93 6.59 -5.23
N GLY A 127 3.19 7.44 -4.23
CA GLY A 127 4.37 7.35 -3.37
C GLY A 127 4.25 6.35 -2.21
N GLY A 128 3.03 5.90 -1.86
CA GLY A 128 2.82 4.96 -0.77
C GLY A 128 3.07 3.51 -1.19
N ASN A 129 4.15 2.91 -0.71
CA ASN A 129 4.58 1.54 -1.02
C ASN A 129 4.79 0.73 0.26
N PRO A 130 4.63 -0.61 0.25
CA PRO A 130 5.22 -1.45 1.28
C PRO A 130 6.74 -1.25 1.33
N SER A 131 7.34 -1.33 2.51
CA SER A 131 8.78 -1.17 2.67
C SER A 131 9.57 -2.31 2.00
N SER A 132 10.83 -2.02 1.65
CA SER A 132 11.76 -3.03 1.16
C SER A 132 11.94 -4.17 2.17
N GLY A 133 11.97 -3.86 3.48
CA GLY A 133 12.05 -4.85 4.56
C GLY A 133 10.86 -5.82 4.55
N PHE A 134 9.65 -5.32 4.30
CA PHE A 134 8.47 -6.17 4.20
C PHE A 134 8.52 -7.06 2.94
N LEU A 135 8.74 -6.48 1.77
CA LEU A 135 8.68 -7.26 0.52
C LEU A 135 9.86 -8.23 0.37
N ILE A 136 11.07 -7.82 0.71
CA ILE A 136 12.27 -8.67 0.56
C ILE A 136 12.41 -9.63 1.75
N GLY A 137 12.26 -9.11 2.97
CA GLY A 137 12.43 -9.90 4.19
C GLY A 137 11.20 -10.76 4.51
N ALA A 138 10.06 -10.13 4.82
CA ALA A 138 8.89 -10.88 5.26
C ALA A 138 8.28 -11.74 4.13
N VAL A 139 8.03 -11.15 2.95
CA VAL A 139 7.39 -11.88 1.85
C VAL A 139 8.40 -12.77 1.12
N GLY A 140 9.51 -12.20 0.64
CA GLY A 140 10.49 -12.96 -0.14
C GLY A 140 11.15 -14.06 0.66
N GLU A 141 11.86 -13.73 1.73
CA GLU A 141 12.58 -14.72 2.55
C GLU A 141 11.64 -15.49 3.47
N GLY A 142 10.73 -14.79 4.17
CA GLY A 142 9.89 -15.40 5.20
C GLY A 142 8.81 -16.31 4.62
N LEU A 143 8.05 -15.88 3.62
CA LEU A 143 6.93 -16.66 3.08
C LEU A 143 7.30 -17.51 1.87
N PHE A 144 8.12 -16.99 0.94
CA PHE A 144 8.52 -17.76 -0.26
C PHE A 144 9.84 -18.54 -0.09
N GLY A 145 10.61 -18.31 0.99
CA GLY A 145 11.96 -18.86 1.13
C GLY A 145 12.92 -18.41 0.01
N ASN A 146 12.61 -17.30 -0.66
CA ASN A 146 13.32 -16.82 -1.85
C ASN A 146 13.45 -15.30 -1.88
N ARG A 147 14.63 -14.81 -1.48
CA ARG A 147 14.97 -13.39 -1.48
C ARG A 147 14.77 -12.71 -2.84
N ASN A 148 15.10 -13.41 -3.94
CA ASN A 148 14.97 -12.86 -5.28
C ASN A 148 13.51 -12.60 -5.68
N ALA A 149 12.57 -13.42 -5.19
CA ALA A 149 11.15 -13.18 -5.36
C ALA A 149 10.73 -11.85 -4.69
N GLY A 150 11.19 -11.62 -3.46
CA GLY A 150 10.94 -10.35 -2.76
C GLY A 150 11.56 -9.13 -3.43
N ILE A 151 12.81 -9.26 -3.91
CA ILE A 151 13.49 -8.21 -4.69
C ILE A 151 12.69 -7.88 -5.95
N PHE A 152 12.25 -8.91 -6.68
CA PHE A 152 11.43 -8.69 -7.88
C PHE A 152 10.11 -7.99 -7.54
N LEU A 153 9.38 -8.43 -6.52
CA LEU A 153 8.14 -7.78 -6.08
C LEU A 153 8.37 -6.31 -5.75
N PHE A 154 9.46 -5.98 -5.06
CA PHE A 154 9.80 -4.61 -4.70
C PHE A 154 10.02 -3.73 -5.94
N PHE A 155 10.88 -4.16 -6.88
CA PHE A 155 11.15 -3.38 -8.09
C PHE A 155 9.95 -3.32 -9.03
N SER A 156 9.19 -4.40 -9.16
CA SER A 156 7.93 -4.45 -9.92
C SER A 156 6.94 -3.41 -9.40
N LEU A 157 6.81 -3.30 -8.08
CA LEU A 157 5.95 -2.34 -7.44
C LEU A 157 6.43 -0.89 -7.63
N LEU A 158 7.73 -0.65 -7.50
CA LEU A 158 8.30 0.68 -7.78
C LEU A 158 8.03 1.12 -9.22
N LEU A 159 8.23 0.21 -10.18
CA LEU A 159 7.94 0.49 -11.58
C LEU A 159 6.44 0.78 -11.80
N SER A 160 5.57 -0.03 -11.20
CA SER A 160 4.12 0.15 -11.30
C SER A 160 3.67 1.51 -10.77
N ASN A 161 4.16 1.89 -9.60
CA ASN A 161 3.85 3.20 -9.02
C ASN A 161 4.50 4.35 -9.81
N ALA A 162 5.70 4.17 -10.37
CA ALA A 162 6.31 5.16 -11.26
C ALA A 162 5.44 5.40 -12.51
N VAL A 163 4.89 4.35 -13.12
CA VAL A 163 3.94 4.48 -14.24
C VAL A 163 2.71 5.27 -13.82
N ILE A 164 2.12 4.98 -12.65
CA ILE A 164 0.99 5.77 -12.13
C ILE A 164 1.41 7.23 -11.91
N GLY A 165 2.57 7.49 -11.33
CA GLY A 165 3.10 8.84 -11.13
C GLY A 165 3.26 9.63 -12.42
N ILE A 166 3.80 9.00 -13.48
CA ILE A 166 3.91 9.59 -14.83
C ILE A 166 2.53 9.89 -15.40
N LEU A 167 1.60 8.95 -15.33
CA LEU A 167 0.24 9.15 -15.83
C LEU A 167 -0.47 10.30 -15.12
N LEU A 168 -0.32 10.41 -13.79
CA LEU A 168 -0.87 11.51 -13.00
C LEU A 168 -0.23 12.85 -13.38
N HIS A 169 1.07 12.89 -13.68
CA HIS A 169 1.75 14.10 -14.14
C HIS A 169 1.26 14.54 -15.51
N LEU A 170 1.16 13.60 -16.45
CA LEU A 170 0.67 13.88 -17.82
C LEU A 170 -0.81 14.28 -17.87
N ALA A 171 -1.63 13.77 -16.94
CA ALA A 171 -3.06 14.04 -16.88
C ALA A 171 -3.45 15.45 -16.37
N GLY A 172 -2.51 16.30 -16.01
CA GLY A 172 -2.78 17.65 -15.54
C GLY A 172 -1.94 18.05 -14.34
N GLY A 173 -0.69 17.62 -14.33
CA GLY A 173 0.26 18.03 -13.29
C GLY A 173 0.49 19.53 -13.32
N THR A 174 0.11 20.23 -12.25
CA THR A 174 0.56 21.61 -12.01
C THR A 174 2.10 21.63 -11.93
N PRO A 175 2.75 22.72 -12.35
CA PRO A 175 4.19 22.85 -12.22
C PRO A 175 4.59 22.66 -10.74
N PRO A 176 5.75 22.07 -10.48
CA PRO A 176 6.22 21.79 -9.12
C PRO A 176 6.29 23.09 -8.32
N SER A 177 5.96 23.00 -7.04
CA SER A 177 6.08 24.12 -6.11
C SER A 177 7.50 24.71 -6.16
N LYS A 178 7.60 26.04 -6.14
CA LYS A 178 8.88 26.74 -5.99
C LYS A 178 9.34 26.81 -4.52
N GLY A 179 8.70 26.05 -3.63
CA GLY A 179 9.07 25.99 -2.22
C GLY A 179 10.54 25.61 -2.06
N LYS A 180 11.31 26.46 -1.39
CA LYS A 180 12.67 26.13 -1.00
C LYS A 180 12.62 25.23 0.21
N MET A 181 13.30 24.10 0.17
CA MET A 181 13.52 23.29 1.36
C MET A 181 14.20 24.16 2.44
N THR A 182 13.51 24.33 3.55
CA THR A 182 14.08 25.07 4.69
C THR A 182 15.11 24.18 5.39
N HIS A 183 16.32 24.69 5.53
CA HIS A 183 17.41 24.00 6.21
C HIS A 183 17.08 23.75 7.69
N ARG A 184 17.03 22.49 8.09
CA ARG A 184 17.29 22.08 9.47
C ARG A 184 18.55 21.22 9.52
N GLY A 185 19.70 21.83 9.27
CA GLY A 185 20.98 21.24 9.64
C GLY A 185 21.10 21.28 11.17
N GLY A 186 20.47 20.33 11.86
CA GLY A 186 20.66 20.14 13.30
C GLY A 186 21.78 19.14 13.54
N ASN A 187 22.63 19.39 14.54
CA ASN A 187 23.52 18.35 15.05
C ASN A 187 22.69 17.20 15.59
N VAL A 188 22.80 16.02 14.95
CA VAL A 188 22.12 14.81 15.43
C VAL A 188 22.84 14.34 16.69
N ASN A 189 22.06 14.10 17.73
CA ASN A 189 22.57 13.68 19.04
C ASN A 189 21.87 12.35 19.48
N ALA A 190 22.32 11.80 20.60
CA ALA A 190 21.74 10.56 21.15
C ALA A 190 20.23 10.69 21.46
N GLY A 191 19.73 11.90 21.71
CA GLY A 191 18.30 12.17 21.91
C GLY A 191 17.50 11.94 20.64
N ASP A 192 18.06 12.16 19.45
CA ASP A 192 17.37 11.90 18.18
C ASP A 192 17.19 10.41 17.92
N LEU A 193 18.16 9.58 18.29
CA LEU A 193 18.01 8.11 18.23
C LEU A 193 16.87 7.65 19.15
N THR A 194 16.84 8.11 20.39
CA THR A 194 15.79 7.76 21.35
C THR A 194 14.42 8.19 20.84
N ALA A 195 14.30 9.41 20.31
CA ALA A 195 13.05 9.90 19.75
C ALA A 195 12.64 9.12 18.50
N SER A 196 13.59 8.71 17.64
CA SER A 196 13.33 7.89 16.46
C SER A 196 12.81 6.50 16.83
N VAL A 197 13.43 5.85 17.82
CA VAL A 197 12.94 4.55 18.34
C VAL A 197 11.51 4.68 18.86
N LYS A 198 11.22 5.74 19.62
CA LYS A 198 9.89 6.00 20.18
C LYS A 198 8.84 6.24 19.09
N ASN A 199 9.14 7.08 18.10
CA ASN A 199 8.21 7.36 17.01
C ASN A 199 7.99 6.14 16.13
N ALA A 200 9.05 5.39 15.81
CA ALA A 200 8.97 4.13 15.06
C ALA A 200 8.08 3.11 15.78
N PHE A 201 8.16 3.04 17.11
CA PHE A 201 7.33 2.15 17.91
C PHE A 201 5.85 2.52 17.83
N PHE A 202 5.49 3.80 17.94
CA PHE A 202 4.09 4.23 17.77
C PHE A 202 3.57 4.00 16.35
N THR A 203 4.39 4.24 15.33
CA THR A 203 4.05 3.92 13.94
C THR A 203 3.80 2.43 13.78
N PHE A 204 4.68 1.58 14.32
CA PHE A 204 4.53 0.13 14.30
C PHE A 204 3.26 -0.32 15.02
N LEU A 205 2.96 0.22 16.22
CA LEU A 205 1.73 -0.10 16.94
C LEU A 205 0.47 0.23 16.14
N THR A 206 0.48 1.33 15.41
CA THR A 206 -0.65 1.70 14.53
C THR A 206 -0.85 0.64 13.44
N VAL A 207 0.22 0.23 12.76
CA VAL A 207 0.17 -0.84 11.75
C VAL A 207 -0.33 -2.15 12.38
N ALA A 208 0.24 -2.55 13.52
CA ALA A 208 -0.15 -3.75 14.24
C ALA A 208 -1.63 -3.75 14.63
N ALA A 209 -2.15 -2.63 15.15
CA ALA A 209 -3.56 -2.50 15.51
C ALA A 209 -4.50 -2.71 14.30
N PHE A 210 -4.16 -2.15 13.14
CA PHE A 210 -4.93 -2.38 11.91
C PHE A 210 -4.85 -3.84 11.46
N VAL A 211 -3.68 -4.45 11.50
CA VAL A 211 -3.51 -5.88 11.13
C VAL A 211 -4.35 -6.76 12.05
N LEU A 212 -4.31 -6.56 13.37
CA LEU A 212 -5.10 -7.32 14.34
C LEU A 212 -6.61 -7.14 14.10
N PHE A 213 -7.06 -5.90 13.92
CA PHE A 213 -8.47 -5.60 13.67
C PHE A 213 -8.97 -6.27 12.38
N PHE A 214 -8.25 -6.11 11.30
CA PHE A 214 -8.63 -6.71 10.02
C PHE A 214 -8.45 -8.23 10.01
N SER A 215 -7.51 -8.81 10.76
CA SER A 215 -7.38 -10.25 10.90
C SER A 215 -8.60 -10.89 11.58
N GLY A 216 -9.16 -10.23 12.60
CA GLY A 216 -10.41 -10.67 13.21
C GLY A 216 -11.59 -10.62 12.24
N ILE A 217 -11.70 -9.55 11.46
CA ILE A 217 -12.76 -9.40 10.44
C ILE A 217 -12.58 -10.43 9.33
N THR A 218 -11.37 -10.61 8.79
CA THR A 218 -11.07 -11.60 7.75
C THR A 218 -11.37 -13.02 8.22
N GLY A 219 -11.08 -13.36 9.48
CA GLY A 219 -11.46 -14.65 10.07
C GLY A 219 -12.98 -14.89 9.98
N CYS A 220 -13.79 -13.90 10.36
CA CYS A 220 -15.25 -13.99 10.25
C CYS A 220 -15.74 -14.08 8.80
N PHE A 221 -15.16 -13.32 7.90
CA PHE A 221 -15.48 -13.41 6.46
C PHE A 221 -15.11 -14.77 5.89
N THR A 222 -13.96 -15.32 6.27
CA THR A 222 -13.54 -16.67 5.88
C THR A 222 -14.57 -17.70 6.30
N ALA A 223 -15.00 -17.67 7.55
CA ALA A 223 -16.04 -18.59 8.05
C ALA A 223 -17.37 -18.45 7.30
N LEU A 224 -17.79 -17.22 7.01
CA LEU A 224 -18.99 -16.95 6.22
C LEU A 224 -18.86 -17.50 4.79
N CYS A 225 -17.76 -17.21 4.12
CA CYS A 225 -17.48 -17.67 2.75
C CYS A 225 -17.43 -19.20 2.67
N THR A 226 -16.83 -19.86 3.67
CA THR A 226 -16.78 -21.33 3.76
C THR A 226 -18.18 -21.91 3.95
N ARG A 227 -19.03 -21.32 4.81
CA ARG A 227 -20.44 -21.72 4.96
C ARG A 227 -21.24 -21.56 3.66
N LEU A 228 -20.96 -20.50 2.91
CA LEU A 228 -21.61 -20.25 1.61
C LEU A 228 -20.97 -21.05 0.46
N LYS A 229 -19.98 -21.89 0.74
CA LYS A 229 -19.24 -22.71 -0.24
C LYS A 229 -18.65 -21.88 -1.38
N LEU A 230 -18.17 -20.67 -1.08
CA LEU A 230 -17.50 -19.81 -2.04
C LEU A 230 -16.14 -20.40 -2.42
N SER A 231 -15.66 -20.07 -3.63
CA SER A 231 -14.38 -20.56 -4.11
C SER A 231 -13.21 -19.97 -3.31
N GLU A 232 -12.15 -20.74 -3.14
CA GLU A 232 -10.93 -20.34 -2.44
C GLU A 232 -10.28 -19.08 -3.06
N ASN A 233 -10.34 -18.99 -4.40
CA ASN A 233 -9.89 -17.78 -5.12
C ASN A 233 -10.60 -16.52 -4.66
N LEU A 234 -11.93 -16.59 -4.50
CA LEU A 234 -12.73 -15.45 -4.05
C LEU A 234 -12.42 -15.12 -2.60
N LEU A 235 -12.27 -16.13 -1.75
CA LEU A 235 -11.91 -15.95 -0.35
C LEU A 235 -10.56 -15.21 -0.20
N VAL A 236 -9.50 -15.70 -0.84
CA VAL A 236 -8.16 -15.08 -0.80
C VAL A 236 -8.21 -13.66 -1.37
N THR A 237 -8.98 -13.45 -2.45
CA THR A 237 -9.16 -12.12 -3.03
C THR A 237 -9.81 -11.16 -2.02
N LEU A 238 -10.89 -11.56 -1.37
CA LEU A 238 -11.57 -10.72 -0.38
C LEU A 238 -10.67 -10.41 0.82
N CYS A 239 -9.93 -11.40 1.33
CA CYS A 239 -8.95 -11.18 2.40
C CYS A 239 -7.91 -10.14 2.01
N GLY A 240 -7.29 -10.25 0.83
CA GLY A 240 -6.26 -9.32 0.36
C GLY A 240 -6.81 -7.93 0.00
N MET A 241 -8.07 -7.85 -0.42
CA MET A 241 -8.76 -6.56 -0.63
C MET A 241 -9.02 -5.83 0.69
N LEU A 242 -9.28 -6.57 1.76
CA LEU A 242 -9.46 -6.01 3.10
C LEU A 242 -8.12 -5.65 3.75
N GLU A 243 -7.18 -6.61 3.78
CA GLU A 243 -5.90 -6.45 4.44
C GLU A 243 -4.80 -7.20 3.64
N MET A 244 -3.79 -6.45 3.25
CA MET A 244 -2.71 -6.92 2.37
C MET A 244 -1.95 -8.11 2.96
N THR A 245 -1.54 -8.05 4.22
CA THR A 245 -0.72 -9.07 4.88
C THR A 245 -1.48 -10.39 5.07
N ALA A 246 -2.74 -10.31 5.49
CA ALA A 246 -3.62 -11.46 5.60
C ALA A 246 -3.89 -12.09 4.24
N GLY A 247 -4.11 -11.27 3.20
CA GLY A 247 -4.28 -11.76 1.83
C GLY A 247 -3.05 -12.44 1.26
N ILE A 248 -1.86 -11.86 1.49
CA ILE A 248 -0.57 -12.47 1.09
C ILE A 248 -0.36 -13.81 1.81
N SER A 249 -0.55 -13.85 3.12
CA SER A 249 -0.43 -15.07 3.92
C SER A 249 -1.42 -16.14 3.45
N ALA A 250 -2.69 -15.77 3.24
CA ALA A 250 -3.71 -16.66 2.72
C ALA A 250 -3.36 -17.20 1.32
N ALA A 251 -2.85 -16.35 0.42
CA ALA A 251 -2.46 -16.76 -0.91
C ALA A 251 -1.32 -17.78 -0.91
N VAL A 252 -0.29 -17.56 -0.08
CA VAL A 252 0.85 -18.47 0.05
C VAL A 252 0.45 -19.83 0.64
N THR A 253 -0.54 -19.83 1.54
CA THR A 253 -1.06 -21.06 2.15
C THR A 253 -1.99 -21.85 1.20
N ALA A 254 -2.82 -21.14 0.44
CA ALA A 254 -3.88 -21.73 -0.38
C ALA A 254 -3.40 -22.19 -1.77
N PHE A 255 -2.37 -21.55 -2.33
CA PHE A 255 -2.02 -21.75 -3.73
C PHE A 255 -0.57 -22.20 -3.94
N PRO A 256 -0.29 -22.88 -5.07
CA PRO A 256 1.06 -23.13 -5.52
C PRO A 256 1.88 -21.82 -5.62
N PRO A 257 3.20 -21.87 -5.41
CA PRO A 257 4.05 -20.67 -5.28
C PRO A 257 3.89 -19.65 -6.41
N PHE A 258 3.69 -20.08 -7.66
CA PHE A 258 3.55 -19.15 -8.79
C PHE A 258 2.21 -18.41 -8.78
N ILE A 259 1.10 -19.06 -8.38
CA ILE A 259 -0.21 -18.40 -8.24
C ILE A 259 -0.17 -17.46 -7.04
N ALA A 260 0.34 -17.93 -5.90
CA ALA A 260 0.55 -17.11 -4.71
C ALA A 260 1.35 -15.86 -5.03
N PHE A 261 2.40 -15.97 -5.85
CA PHE A 261 3.25 -14.86 -6.27
C PHE A 261 2.48 -13.77 -7.04
N LEU A 262 1.54 -14.18 -7.91
CA LEU A 262 0.67 -13.24 -8.63
C LEU A 262 -0.27 -12.48 -7.69
N PHE A 263 -0.89 -13.18 -6.74
CA PHE A 263 -1.71 -12.56 -5.69
C PHE A 263 -0.89 -11.59 -4.85
N CYS A 264 0.30 -11.99 -4.42
CA CYS A 264 1.21 -11.14 -3.64
C CYS A 264 1.59 -9.87 -4.40
N ALA A 265 1.89 -9.97 -5.71
CA ALA A 265 2.20 -8.83 -6.55
C ALA A 265 1.02 -7.83 -6.62
N PHE A 266 -0.20 -8.34 -6.78
CA PHE A 266 -1.40 -7.51 -6.79
C PHE A 266 -1.66 -6.86 -5.43
N PHE A 267 -1.68 -7.65 -4.33
CA PHE A 267 -1.98 -7.15 -3.00
C PHE A 267 -0.93 -6.15 -2.51
N ALA A 268 0.35 -6.38 -2.79
CA ALA A 268 1.43 -5.43 -2.47
C ALA A 268 1.23 -4.07 -3.17
N GLY A 269 0.75 -4.08 -4.42
CA GLY A 269 0.47 -2.84 -5.18
C GLY A 269 -0.81 -2.15 -4.74
N PHE A 270 -1.85 -2.91 -4.43
CA PHE A 270 -3.13 -2.38 -3.99
C PHE A 270 -3.09 -1.92 -2.52
N GLY A 271 -2.44 -2.67 -1.63
CA GLY A 271 -2.29 -2.36 -0.20
C GLY A 271 -3.48 -2.78 0.67
N GLY A 272 -4.66 -3.00 0.10
CA GLY A 272 -5.89 -3.29 0.83
C GLY A 272 -6.57 -2.06 1.44
N LEU A 273 -7.79 -2.27 1.92
CA LEU A 273 -8.58 -1.25 2.60
C LEU A 273 -7.94 -0.80 3.91
N SER A 274 -7.27 -1.71 4.62
CA SER A 274 -6.53 -1.43 5.86
C SER A 274 -5.51 -0.31 5.65
N VAL A 275 -4.66 -0.42 4.63
CA VAL A 275 -3.63 0.59 4.31
C VAL A 275 -4.27 1.90 3.86
N ALA A 276 -5.37 1.85 3.09
CA ALA A 276 -6.12 3.05 2.73
C ALA A 276 -6.59 3.79 3.99
N LEU A 277 -7.19 3.10 4.94
CA LEU A 277 -7.66 3.70 6.19
C LEU A 277 -6.51 4.24 7.06
N GLN A 278 -5.37 3.55 7.11
CA GLN A 278 -4.16 4.06 7.79
C GLN A 278 -3.67 5.37 7.17
N LEU A 279 -3.64 5.45 5.84
CA LEU A 279 -3.25 6.67 5.12
C LEU A 279 -4.23 7.82 5.42
N PHE A 280 -5.53 7.57 5.37
CA PHE A 280 -6.53 8.58 5.65
C PHE A 280 -6.56 9.01 7.11
N ALA A 281 -6.22 8.13 8.05
CA ALA A 281 -6.03 8.50 9.45
C ALA A 281 -4.85 9.48 9.64
N VAL A 282 -3.76 9.33 8.88
CA VAL A 282 -2.64 10.29 8.89
C VAL A 282 -3.01 11.62 8.24
N LEU A 283 -3.81 11.60 7.17
CA LEU A 283 -4.19 12.79 6.43
C LEU A 283 -5.25 13.65 7.14
N GLU A 284 -6.03 13.05 8.05
CA GLU A 284 -7.07 13.70 8.87
C GLU A 284 -7.95 14.71 8.10
N GLU A 285 -7.61 16.02 8.17
CA GLU A 285 -8.37 17.12 7.60
C GLU A 285 -8.12 17.33 6.09
N GLU A 286 -7.09 16.67 5.54
CA GLU A 286 -6.72 16.89 4.15
C GLU A 286 -7.70 16.14 3.21
N LYS A 287 -8.46 16.91 2.44
CA LYS A 287 -9.51 16.40 1.53
C LYS A 287 -8.91 15.74 0.29
N ILE A 288 -8.31 14.57 0.47
CA ILE A 288 -7.93 13.68 -0.64
C ILE A 288 -9.08 12.69 -0.88
N ARG A 289 -9.44 12.47 -2.16
CA ARG A 289 -10.55 11.58 -2.49
C ARG A 289 -10.13 10.12 -2.33
N MET A 290 -10.79 9.38 -1.41
CA MET A 290 -10.61 7.94 -1.21
C MET A 290 -10.73 7.15 -2.51
N SER A 291 -11.72 7.48 -3.35
CA SER A 291 -11.94 6.82 -4.63
C SER A 291 -10.75 6.97 -5.60
N ALA A 292 -10.13 8.15 -5.65
CA ALA A 292 -8.94 8.38 -6.47
C ALA A 292 -7.73 7.57 -5.96
N TYR A 293 -7.57 7.49 -4.64
CA TYR A 293 -6.53 6.67 -4.01
C TYR A 293 -6.72 5.18 -4.32
N LEU A 294 -7.91 4.64 -4.05
CA LEU A 294 -8.20 3.22 -4.31
C LEU A 294 -8.03 2.87 -5.79
N LEU A 295 -8.44 3.76 -6.70
CA LEU A 295 -8.28 3.55 -8.14
C LEU A 295 -6.80 3.55 -8.56
N ALA A 296 -5.99 4.48 -8.05
CA ALA A 296 -4.55 4.53 -8.32
C ALA A 296 -3.84 3.27 -7.79
N LYS A 297 -4.20 2.83 -6.58
CA LYS A 297 -3.63 1.63 -5.97
C LYS A 297 -4.09 0.34 -6.65
N PHE A 298 -5.33 0.27 -7.09
CA PHE A 298 -5.82 -0.84 -7.91
C PHE A 298 -5.05 -0.93 -9.24
N GLY A 299 -4.81 0.21 -9.90
CA GLY A 299 -3.97 0.30 -11.08
C GLY A 299 -2.53 -0.15 -10.83
N ALA A 300 -1.92 0.28 -9.71
CA ALA A 300 -0.57 -0.14 -9.31
C ALA A 300 -0.50 -1.66 -9.05
N GLY A 301 -1.49 -2.21 -8.33
CA GLY A 301 -1.61 -3.65 -8.08
C GLY A 301 -1.69 -4.44 -9.37
N GLY A 302 -2.49 -3.98 -10.31
CA GLY A 302 -2.62 -4.65 -11.59
C GLY A 302 -1.39 -4.56 -12.49
N LEU A 303 -0.68 -3.44 -12.52
CA LEU A 303 0.60 -3.32 -13.21
C LEU A 303 1.66 -4.23 -12.56
N SER A 304 1.67 -4.33 -11.22
CA SER A 304 2.56 -5.23 -10.50
C SER A 304 2.23 -6.70 -10.81
N LEU A 305 0.95 -7.08 -10.85
CA LEU A 305 0.50 -8.40 -11.30
C LEU A 305 0.96 -8.71 -12.73
N LEU A 306 0.79 -7.76 -13.66
CA LEU A 306 1.22 -7.94 -15.04
C LEU A 306 2.72 -8.16 -15.16
N SER A 307 3.53 -7.37 -14.45
CA SER A 307 4.98 -7.52 -14.45
C SER A 307 5.41 -8.86 -13.82
N ALA A 308 4.73 -9.29 -12.75
CA ALA A 308 4.97 -10.61 -12.13
C ALA A 308 4.63 -11.75 -13.10
N ARG A 309 3.53 -11.64 -13.85
CA ARG A 309 3.19 -12.63 -14.88
C ARG A 309 4.20 -12.68 -16.03
N LEU A 310 4.66 -11.50 -16.50
CA LEU A 310 5.71 -11.43 -17.53
C LEU A 310 7.02 -12.06 -17.02
N TYR A 311 7.40 -11.79 -15.77
CA TYR A 311 8.57 -12.41 -15.15
C TYR A 311 8.47 -13.92 -15.11
N LEU A 312 7.34 -14.47 -14.67
CA LEU A 312 7.10 -15.90 -14.63
C LEU A 312 7.11 -16.52 -16.05
N PHE A 313 6.55 -15.82 -17.04
CA PHE A 313 6.58 -16.26 -18.43
C PHE A 313 8.01 -16.42 -18.98
N TRP A 314 8.90 -15.44 -18.69
CA TRP A 314 10.30 -15.49 -19.12
C TRP A 314 11.14 -16.51 -18.34
N ARG A 315 10.74 -16.84 -17.10
CA ARG A 315 11.43 -17.83 -16.25
C ARG A 315 10.92 -19.27 -16.41
N GLN A 316 9.87 -19.51 -17.17
CA GLN A 316 9.27 -20.84 -17.37
C GLN A 316 10.23 -21.98 -17.76
N PRO A 317 11.34 -21.80 -18.48
CA PRO A 317 12.27 -22.90 -18.77
C PRO A 317 12.90 -23.54 -17.51
N PHE A 318 12.80 -22.87 -16.34
CA PHE A 318 13.42 -23.30 -15.08
C PHE A 318 12.43 -23.86 -14.04
N LEU A 319 11.11 -23.84 -14.31
CA LEU A 319 10.06 -24.27 -13.36
C LEU A 319 9.23 -25.45 -13.92
N SER A 320 9.88 -26.41 -14.51
CA SER A 320 9.31 -27.46 -15.38
C SER A 320 8.39 -28.50 -14.73
N SER A 321 7.90 -28.34 -13.49
CA SER A 321 7.09 -29.41 -12.86
C SER A 321 5.59 -29.16 -12.75
N ASP A 322 5.06 -27.94 -13.05
CA ASP A 322 3.64 -27.63 -12.84
C ASP A 322 2.94 -26.91 -14.01
N GLN A 323 3.11 -27.43 -15.24
CA GLN A 323 2.40 -26.86 -16.42
C GLN A 323 0.87 -27.04 -16.38
N SER A 324 0.34 -28.00 -15.64
CA SER A 324 -1.11 -28.28 -15.59
C SER A 324 -1.92 -27.20 -14.86
N ALA A 325 -1.31 -26.48 -13.94
CA ALA A 325 -1.98 -25.40 -13.20
C ALA A 325 -2.16 -24.10 -14.02
N PHE A 326 -1.37 -23.91 -15.09
CA PHE A 326 -1.48 -22.74 -15.97
C PHE A 326 -2.74 -22.77 -16.86
N ALA A 327 -3.20 -23.95 -17.24
CA ALA A 327 -4.32 -24.11 -18.16
C ALA A 327 -5.69 -23.72 -17.52
N SER A 328 -5.82 -23.85 -16.19
CA SER A 328 -7.07 -23.52 -15.49
C SER A 328 -7.33 -22.03 -15.25
N PHE A 329 -6.31 -21.17 -15.45
CA PHE A 329 -6.40 -19.71 -15.25
C PHE A 329 -6.66 -18.90 -16.52
N GLY A 330 -7.16 -19.51 -17.59
CA GLY A 330 -7.19 -19.01 -18.97
C GLY A 330 -7.81 -17.63 -19.23
N ALA A 331 -8.78 -17.16 -18.50
CA ALA A 331 -9.49 -15.89 -18.81
C ALA A 331 -9.30 -14.78 -17.74
N THR A 332 -9.15 -15.14 -16.48
CA THR A 332 -9.14 -14.20 -15.36
C THR A 332 -8.00 -13.17 -15.39
N PRO A 333 -6.75 -13.52 -15.77
CA PRO A 333 -5.67 -12.53 -15.84
C PRO A 333 -5.81 -11.56 -17.02
N ILE A 334 -6.43 -11.99 -18.12
CA ILE A 334 -6.69 -11.13 -19.29
C ILE A 334 -7.78 -10.11 -18.94
N LEU A 335 -8.85 -10.54 -18.26
CA LEU A 335 -9.91 -9.66 -17.77
C LEU A 335 -9.40 -8.68 -16.72
N LEU A 336 -8.51 -9.10 -15.82
CA LEU A 336 -7.79 -8.21 -14.90
C LEU A 336 -6.92 -7.22 -15.66
N GLY A 337 -6.11 -7.65 -16.63
CA GLY A 337 -5.28 -6.79 -17.46
C GLY A 337 -6.08 -5.76 -18.26
N VAL A 338 -7.20 -6.17 -18.85
CA VAL A 338 -8.14 -5.27 -19.56
C VAL A 338 -8.83 -4.33 -18.57
N GLY A 339 -9.24 -4.81 -17.39
CA GLY A 339 -9.79 -3.98 -16.33
C GLY A 339 -8.82 -2.90 -15.87
N ILE A 340 -7.54 -3.21 -15.79
CA ILE A 340 -6.46 -2.29 -15.43
C ILE A 340 -6.25 -1.23 -16.50
N LEU A 341 -6.22 -1.64 -17.75
CA LEU A 341 -6.09 -0.70 -18.88
C LEU A 341 -7.30 0.25 -18.92
N LEU A 342 -8.50 -0.27 -18.69
CA LEU A 342 -9.72 0.54 -18.60
C LEU A 342 -9.72 1.46 -17.37
N CYS A 343 -9.20 1.01 -16.22
CA CYS A 343 -9.03 1.86 -15.04
C CYS A 343 -7.98 2.95 -15.27
N ALA A 344 -6.85 2.63 -15.90
CA ALA A 344 -5.82 3.61 -16.26
C ALA A 344 -6.37 4.65 -17.26
N LEU A 345 -7.12 4.21 -18.26
CA LEU A 345 -7.80 5.08 -19.22
C LEU A 345 -8.91 5.92 -18.58
N SER A 346 -9.65 5.36 -17.62
CA SER A 346 -10.68 6.07 -16.84
C SER A 346 -10.07 7.13 -15.93
N LEU A 347 -8.94 6.82 -15.28
CA LEU A 347 -8.13 7.78 -14.53
C LEU A 347 -7.64 8.91 -15.43
N PHE A 348 -7.09 8.57 -16.59
CA PHE A 348 -6.65 9.55 -17.58
C PHE A 348 -7.81 10.45 -18.03
N ALA A 349 -8.96 9.90 -18.38
CA ALA A 349 -10.16 10.65 -18.78
C ALA A 349 -10.73 11.50 -17.65
N PHE A 350 -10.75 10.99 -16.42
CA PHE A 350 -11.22 11.71 -15.23
C PHE A 350 -10.34 12.94 -14.92
N PHE A 351 -9.02 12.79 -14.99
CA PHE A 351 -8.11 13.90 -14.74
C PHE A 351 -8.08 14.89 -15.90
N LYS A 352 -8.19 14.44 -17.17
CA LYS A 352 -8.28 15.32 -18.34
C LYS A 352 -9.56 16.18 -18.33
N ARG A 353 -10.71 15.64 -17.93
CA ARG A 353 -11.95 16.42 -17.77
C ARG A 353 -11.84 17.53 -16.72
N LYS A 354 -11.00 17.35 -15.70
CA LYS A 354 -10.83 18.32 -14.61
C LYS A 354 -9.81 19.42 -14.93
N SER A 355 -8.94 19.20 -15.93
CA SER A 355 -8.02 20.20 -16.49
C SER A 355 -8.70 21.12 -17.50
N ALA A 356 -9.89 20.76 -17.99
CA ALA A 356 -10.65 21.51 -18.99
C ALA A 356 -11.85 22.27 -18.38
N ALA A 357 -12.11 22.14 -17.07
CA ALA A 357 -13.06 22.88 -16.25
C ALA A 357 -12.32 23.71 -15.18
#